data_5728844b280e1126c3bc24d14f5a1c95
#
_entry.id   5728844b280e1126c3bc24d14f5a1c95
#
_cell.length_a   1.000
_cell.length_b   1.000
_cell.length_c   1.000
_cell.angle_alpha   90.00
_cell.angle_beta   90.00
_cell.angle_gamma   90.00
#
_symmetry.space_group_name_H-M   'P 1'
#
loop_
_entity.id
_entity.type
_entity.pdbx_description
1 polymer ?
#
loop_
_entity_poly.entity_id
_entity_poly.type
_entity_poly.pdbx_seq_one_letter_code
_entity_poly.pdbx_strand_id
1 'polypeptide(L)'
;MPWSLRRLFRLLAAGLLVAVASVGLVPGVSAEVAPVAFLGPNAEILPILSSSPNGTVVSSTCGTPIAFDGEKTLNPVDVVLDPGHGGPETGSVGTNGLIERTLNLAVALHARDHLVSLGYTVALTRDRDLHLPIRQRAAIANALSPRAFVSIHHNGGAVRRSATPGTETFHQVDDPESARLAGILFEDLHAAFAPYWVSWVDTVHQGASVRLRDGRTETYGVLRLTPDLNSVISEALYLSNPPEAALLAYPEIQAMEGRTIAAAIHRFLTSADPGSGFRPEFYDGHTTGTGTTSGCHDPELTPPTEVSTGFTAEEYETLAATARHLGRSTDWVIRFGVHTLKFFASLPDTDPIRPLDEADRPDAYGPISEVVPWDQAEHAVLIEMADAYGLTRTQVQKLGAVLMAFLTGLEA
;
A
#
# COMPACT_ATOMS: atom_id res chain seq x y z
N MET A 1 28.54 -33.86 -64.52
CA MET A 1 28.09 -32.52 -64.16
C MET A 1 29.13 -31.50 -64.72
N PRO A 2 28.68 -30.51 -65.48
CA PRO A 2 29.66 -29.58 -66.18
C PRO A 2 30.26 -28.62 -65.14
N TRP A 3 31.49 -28.26 -65.43
CA TRP A 3 32.39 -27.43 -64.62
C TRP A 3 31.87 -25.99 -64.32
N SER A 4 30.84 -25.55 -64.96
CA SER A 4 30.26 -24.22 -64.87
C SER A 4 29.43 -24.01 -63.53
N LEU A 5 28.91 -25.07 -62.94
CA LEU A 5 28.09 -24.99 -61.66
C LEU A 5 28.96 -24.85 -60.40
N ARG A 6 30.20 -25.30 -60.43
CA ARG A 6 31.11 -25.19 -59.26
C ARG A 6 31.69 -23.80 -59.07
N ARG A 7 31.71 -22.94 -60.09
CA ARG A 7 32.18 -21.55 -60.00
C ARG A 7 31.05 -20.62 -59.45
N LEU A 8 29.80 -20.93 -59.76
CA LEU A 8 28.67 -20.12 -59.27
C LEU A 8 28.47 -20.27 -57.75
N PHE A 9 28.67 -21.47 -57.20
CA PHE A 9 28.57 -21.72 -55.76
C PHE A 9 29.71 -21.12 -54.94
N ARG A 10 30.88 -20.91 -55.51
CA ARG A 10 32.02 -20.24 -54.83
C ARG A 10 31.90 -18.73 -54.80
N LEU A 11 31.18 -18.12 -55.73
CA LEU A 11 30.93 -16.66 -55.73
C LEU A 11 29.75 -16.27 -54.86
N LEU A 12 28.78 -17.15 -54.62
CA LEU A 12 27.69 -16.93 -53.70
C LEU A 12 28.10 -17.14 -52.24
N ALA A 13 29.07 -18.00 -51.95
CA ALA A 13 29.61 -18.20 -50.61
C ALA A 13 30.56 -17.07 -50.15
N ALA A 14 31.24 -16.37 -51.09
CA ALA A 14 32.11 -15.25 -50.77
C ALA A 14 31.34 -13.92 -50.59
N GLY A 15 30.16 -13.78 -51.19
CA GLY A 15 29.31 -12.60 -51.03
C GLY A 15 28.49 -12.56 -49.72
N LEU A 16 28.28 -13.72 -49.05
CA LEU A 16 27.50 -13.82 -47.83
C LEU A 16 28.34 -13.63 -46.55
N LEU A 17 29.66 -13.66 -46.66
CA LEU A 17 30.58 -13.51 -45.50
C LEU A 17 31.05 -12.08 -45.26
N VAL A 18 30.74 -11.12 -46.14
CA VAL A 18 31.11 -9.71 -45.99
C VAL A 18 29.94 -8.84 -45.46
N ALA A 19 28.72 -9.35 -45.45
CA ALA A 19 27.53 -8.60 -44.98
C ALA A 19 27.20 -8.79 -43.49
N VAL A 20 27.96 -9.60 -42.73
CA VAL A 20 27.69 -9.86 -41.30
C VAL A 20 28.65 -9.14 -40.34
N ALA A 21 29.62 -8.38 -40.87
CA ALA A 21 30.69 -7.77 -40.07
C ALA A 21 30.54 -6.27 -39.79
N SER A 22 29.35 -5.70 -39.92
CA SER A 22 29.14 -4.28 -39.56
C SER A 22 27.75 -3.93 -39.08
N VAL A 23 27.08 -4.85 -38.37
CA VAL A 23 26.08 -4.41 -37.40
C VAL A 23 26.85 -4.07 -36.14
N GLY A 24 27.35 -2.84 -36.07
CA GLY A 24 27.82 -2.27 -34.83
C GLY A 24 26.69 -2.42 -33.81
N LEU A 25 26.97 -3.09 -32.68
CA LEU A 25 26.17 -2.93 -31.48
C LEU A 25 26.11 -1.42 -31.20
N VAL A 26 25.06 -0.78 -31.63
CA VAL A 26 24.63 0.49 -31.03
C VAL A 26 24.34 0.12 -29.58
N PRO A 27 25.05 0.68 -28.59
CA PRO A 27 24.63 0.50 -27.21
C PRO A 27 23.17 0.92 -27.20
N GLY A 28 22.26 0.01 -26.83
CA GLY A 28 20.86 0.34 -26.69
C GLY A 28 20.78 1.47 -25.67
N VAL A 29 20.53 2.67 -26.16
CA VAL A 29 20.01 3.73 -25.32
C VAL A 29 18.65 3.18 -24.88
N SER A 30 18.61 2.58 -23.70
CA SER A 30 17.34 2.32 -23.04
C SER A 30 16.65 3.68 -22.98
N ALA A 31 15.57 3.84 -23.72
CA ALA A 31 14.76 5.04 -23.65
C ALA A 31 14.40 5.19 -22.16
N GLU A 32 14.88 6.26 -21.53
CA GLU A 32 14.56 6.58 -20.16
C GLU A 32 13.03 6.76 -20.12
N VAL A 33 12.35 5.91 -19.35
CA VAL A 33 10.89 5.97 -19.22
C VAL A 33 10.59 7.31 -18.55
N ALA A 34 9.81 8.16 -19.22
CA ALA A 34 9.42 9.44 -18.64
C ALA A 34 8.65 9.23 -17.34
N PRO A 35 8.91 10.01 -16.29
CA PRO A 35 8.20 9.91 -15.03
C PRO A 35 6.72 10.22 -15.22
N VAL A 36 5.86 9.52 -14.49
CA VAL A 36 4.39 9.62 -14.59
C VAL A 36 3.75 10.26 -13.37
N ALA A 37 4.48 10.33 -12.26
CA ALA A 37 4.06 11.00 -11.03
C ALA A 37 5.28 11.55 -10.29
N PHE A 38 5.03 12.48 -9.38
CA PHE A 38 5.98 12.86 -8.34
C PHE A 38 5.65 12.18 -7.03
N LEU A 39 6.66 11.99 -6.21
CA LEU A 39 6.49 11.70 -4.79
C LEU A 39 6.56 13.04 -4.05
N GLY A 40 5.47 13.41 -3.41
CA GLY A 40 5.38 14.61 -2.58
C GLY A 40 6.25 14.51 -1.31
N PRO A 41 6.40 15.61 -0.59
CA PRO A 41 7.28 15.69 0.59
C PRO A 41 6.92 14.68 1.69
N ASN A 42 5.63 14.35 1.82
CA ASN A 42 5.14 13.39 2.80
C ASN A 42 4.77 12.05 2.13
N ALA A 43 5.48 11.66 1.07
CA ALA A 43 5.27 10.44 0.29
C ALA A 43 3.89 10.33 -0.41
N GLU A 44 3.19 11.45 -0.65
CA GLU A 44 2.00 11.48 -1.49
C GLU A 44 2.37 11.19 -2.95
N ILE A 45 1.58 10.36 -3.62
CA ILE A 45 1.73 10.16 -5.07
C ILE A 45 0.93 11.24 -5.79
N LEU A 46 1.62 12.08 -6.53
CA LEU A 46 1.08 13.21 -7.27
C LEU A 46 1.18 12.95 -8.78
N PRO A 47 0.11 12.41 -9.42
CA PRO A 47 0.10 12.13 -10.85
C PRO A 47 0.41 13.38 -11.70
N ILE A 48 1.27 13.26 -12.69
CA ILE A 48 1.59 14.34 -13.63
C ILE A 48 0.43 14.50 -14.61
N LEU A 49 -0.17 15.67 -14.63
CA LEU A 49 -1.23 16.04 -15.56
C LEU A 49 -0.68 16.67 -16.85
N SER A 50 0.36 17.49 -16.72
CA SER A 50 1.06 18.09 -17.85
C SER A 50 2.45 18.55 -17.45
N SER A 51 3.38 18.51 -18.41
CA SER A 51 4.74 19.06 -18.25
C SER A 51 5.04 20.01 -19.42
N SER A 52 5.67 21.14 -19.11
CA SER A 52 6.10 22.14 -20.08
C SER A 52 7.41 22.79 -19.62
N PRO A 53 8.09 23.56 -20.48
CA PRO A 53 9.25 24.35 -20.07
C PRO A 53 8.98 25.35 -18.94
N ASN A 54 7.72 25.68 -18.70
CA ASN A 54 7.28 26.63 -17.66
C ASN A 54 6.92 25.96 -16.33
N GLY A 55 7.06 24.64 -16.22
CA GLY A 55 6.78 23.86 -15.02
C GLY A 55 5.87 22.66 -15.25
N THR A 56 5.65 21.91 -14.20
CA THR A 56 4.80 20.71 -14.19
C THR A 56 3.54 20.96 -13.37
N VAL A 57 2.40 20.46 -13.86
CA VAL A 57 1.12 20.46 -13.15
C VAL A 57 0.83 19.01 -12.75
N VAL A 58 0.51 18.82 -11.49
CA VAL A 58 0.16 17.51 -10.92
C VAL A 58 -1.26 17.51 -10.36
N SER A 59 -1.82 16.33 -10.15
CA SER A 59 -3.03 16.14 -9.35
C SER A 59 -2.64 16.05 -7.87
N SER A 60 -3.17 16.95 -7.05
CA SER A 60 -3.00 16.91 -5.60
C SER A 60 -3.71 15.70 -4.97
N THR A 61 -3.54 15.45 -3.66
CA THR A 61 -4.24 14.36 -2.95
C THR A 61 -5.76 14.48 -3.00
N CYS A 62 -6.30 15.68 -3.12
CA CYS A 62 -7.74 15.91 -3.31
C CYS A 62 -8.17 15.94 -4.79
N GLY A 63 -7.24 15.77 -5.73
CA GLY A 63 -7.51 15.78 -7.17
C GLY A 63 -7.55 17.19 -7.77
N THR A 64 -7.00 18.19 -7.09
CA THR A 64 -6.90 19.57 -7.61
C THR A 64 -5.63 19.70 -8.44
N PRO A 65 -5.69 20.27 -9.66
CA PRO A 65 -4.49 20.60 -10.42
C PRO A 65 -3.66 21.68 -9.71
N ILE A 66 -2.41 21.39 -9.40
CA ILE A 66 -1.47 22.32 -8.76
C ILE A 66 -0.13 22.33 -9.49
N ALA A 67 0.55 23.46 -9.51
CA ALA A 67 1.95 23.51 -9.95
C ALA A 67 2.84 22.85 -8.90
N PHE A 68 3.70 21.94 -9.33
CA PHE A 68 4.63 21.22 -8.45
C PHE A 68 5.91 20.90 -9.20
N ASP A 69 7.04 21.11 -8.53
CA ASP A 69 8.36 20.80 -9.05
C ASP A 69 9.12 20.04 -7.96
N GLY A 70 8.97 18.72 -7.99
CA GLY A 70 9.56 17.80 -7.01
C GLY A 70 10.81 17.12 -7.56
N GLU A 71 11.73 16.76 -6.67
CA GLU A 71 12.95 16.05 -7.04
C GLU A 71 12.73 14.54 -7.25
N LYS A 72 11.78 13.96 -6.49
CA LYS A 72 11.52 12.52 -6.52
C LYS A 72 10.39 12.22 -7.49
N THR A 73 10.69 11.43 -8.51
CA THR A 73 9.74 11.00 -9.53
C THR A 73 9.43 9.52 -9.42
N LEU A 74 8.25 9.12 -9.90
CA LEU A 74 7.82 7.75 -10.03
C LEU A 74 7.63 7.38 -11.51
N ASN A 75 8.05 6.18 -11.85
CA ASN A 75 7.81 5.52 -13.12
C ASN A 75 6.62 4.55 -12.99
N PRO A 76 6.10 4.00 -14.10
CA PRO A 76 5.15 2.89 -14.05
C PRO A 76 5.65 1.74 -13.15
N VAL A 77 4.71 1.09 -12.46
CA VAL A 77 5.00 -0.01 -11.51
C VAL A 77 4.28 -1.30 -11.91
N ASP A 78 4.71 -2.44 -11.38
CA ASP A 78 4.05 -3.73 -11.66
C ASP A 78 2.69 -3.84 -10.99
N VAL A 79 2.58 -3.35 -9.75
CA VAL A 79 1.38 -3.51 -8.91
C VAL A 79 1.07 -2.20 -8.19
N VAL A 80 -0.21 -1.83 -8.19
CA VAL A 80 -0.74 -0.79 -7.29
C VAL A 80 -1.72 -1.44 -6.32
N LEU A 81 -1.49 -1.23 -5.03
CA LEU A 81 -2.41 -1.59 -3.95
C LEU A 81 -3.11 -0.33 -3.46
N ASP A 82 -4.42 -0.40 -3.31
CA ASP A 82 -5.25 0.70 -2.85
C ASP A 82 -5.91 0.36 -1.51
N PRO A 83 -5.29 0.70 -0.37
CA PRO A 83 -5.96 0.54 0.92
C PRO A 83 -7.19 1.43 0.99
N GLY A 84 -8.39 0.84 0.99
CA GLY A 84 -9.65 1.57 0.98
C GLY A 84 -9.81 2.51 2.16
N HIS A 85 -10.63 3.56 2.01
CA HIS A 85 -10.91 4.59 3.01
C HIS A 85 -9.67 5.39 3.43
N GLY A 86 -9.74 6.14 4.53
CA GLY A 86 -8.64 6.95 5.07
C GLY A 86 -9.10 8.32 5.55
N GLY A 87 -8.36 8.93 6.48
CA GLY A 87 -8.72 10.21 7.09
C GLY A 87 -10.09 10.15 7.78
N PRO A 88 -11.03 11.07 7.48
CA PRO A 88 -12.37 11.07 8.07
C PRO A 88 -13.25 9.90 7.62
N GLU A 89 -12.91 9.24 6.51
CA GLU A 89 -13.64 8.06 6.03
C GLU A 89 -13.13 6.80 6.72
N THR A 90 -13.85 6.36 7.76
CA THR A 90 -13.49 5.18 8.55
C THR A 90 -13.69 3.86 7.79
N GLY A 91 -14.61 3.84 6.80
CA GLY A 91 -15.20 2.59 6.33
C GLY A 91 -16.08 1.97 7.42
N SER A 92 -16.29 0.68 7.35
CA SER A 92 -17.01 -0.10 8.35
C SER A 92 -16.26 -0.08 9.68
N VAL A 93 -17.04 -0.11 10.77
CA VAL A 93 -16.49 -0.26 12.13
C VAL A 93 -16.98 -1.60 12.68
N GLY A 94 -16.02 -2.45 12.99
CA GLY A 94 -16.25 -3.78 13.53
C GLY A 94 -16.96 -3.73 14.89
N THR A 95 -17.61 -4.83 15.23
CA THR A 95 -18.29 -4.96 16.53
C THR A 95 -17.34 -4.92 17.73
N ASN A 96 -16.06 -5.11 17.48
CA ASN A 96 -14.94 -5.01 18.42
C ASN A 96 -14.24 -3.65 18.37
N GLY A 97 -14.74 -2.69 17.59
CA GLY A 97 -14.13 -1.38 17.40
C GLY A 97 -13.02 -1.30 16.36
N LEU A 98 -12.69 -2.40 15.67
CA LEU A 98 -11.72 -2.40 14.58
C LEU A 98 -12.22 -1.53 13.41
N ILE A 99 -11.39 -0.61 12.96
CA ILE A 99 -11.75 0.37 11.93
C ILE A 99 -11.22 -0.11 10.58
N GLU A 100 -12.07 -0.18 9.57
CA GLU A 100 -11.75 -0.72 8.25
C GLU A 100 -10.56 -0.01 7.60
N ARG A 101 -10.50 1.32 7.60
CA ARG A 101 -9.37 2.07 7.02
C ARG A 101 -8.01 1.68 7.60
N THR A 102 -7.96 1.35 8.89
CA THR A 102 -6.73 0.94 9.59
C THR A 102 -6.35 -0.49 9.23
N LEU A 103 -7.35 -1.36 9.18
CA LEU A 103 -7.20 -2.75 8.77
C LEU A 103 -6.72 -2.85 7.32
N ASN A 104 -7.38 -2.15 6.39
CA ASN A 104 -7.03 -2.14 4.97
C ASN A 104 -5.56 -1.71 4.75
N LEU A 105 -5.11 -0.69 5.50
CA LEU A 105 -3.72 -0.24 5.44
C LEU A 105 -2.74 -1.29 5.94
N ALA A 106 -3.03 -1.93 7.08
CA ALA A 106 -2.19 -2.97 7.65
C ALA A 106 -2.03 -4.16 6.67
N VAL A 107 -3.13 -4.65 6.10
CA VAL A 107 -3.14 -5.72 5.10
C VAL A 107 -2.34 -5.32 3.85
N ALA A 108 -2.57 -4.11 3.33
CA ALA A 108 -1.87 -3.61 2.14
C ALA A 108 -0.36 -3.49 2.34
N LEU A 109 0.10 -3.07 3.54
CA LEU A 109 1.52 -3.01 3.88
C LEU A 109 2.15 -4.40 3.86
N HIS A 110 1.48 -5.40 4.41
CA HIS A 110 1.95 -6.79 4.36
C HIS A 110 1.97 -7.35 2.93
N ALA A 111 0.96 -7.02 2.12
CA ALA A 111 0.92 -7.42 0.71
C ALA A 111 2.07 -6.79 -0.09
N ARG A 112 2.30 -5.49 0.10
CA ARG A 112 3.43 -4.77 -0.52
C ARG A 112 4.76 -5.44 -0.17
N ASP A 113 5.03 -5.65 1.11
CA ASP A 113 6.31 -6.19 1.58
C ASP A 113 6.57 -7.59 0.97
N HIS A 114 5.52 -8.39 0.84
CA HIS A 114 5.65 -9.71 0.20
C HIS A 114 5.88 -9.60 -1.32
N LEU A 115 5.13 -8.75 -2.04
CA LEU A 115 5.34 -8.52 -3.48
C LEU A 115 6.73 -7.97 -3.78
N VAL A 116 7.23 -7.02 -2.96
CA VAL A 116 8.60 -6.50 -3.09
C VAL A 116 9.62 -7.63 -2.88
N SER A 117 9.41 -8.53 -1.93
CA SER A 117 10.29 -9.70 -1.73
C SER A 117 10.30 -10.66 -2.93
N LEU A 118 9.23 -10.67 -3.73
CA LEU A 118 9.14 -11.42 -4.99
C LEU A 118 9.73 -10.67 -6.20
N GLY A 119 10.25 -9.45 -6.01
CA GLY A 119 10.92 -8.65 -7.02
C GLY A 119 10.02 -7.70 -7.83
N TYR A 120 8.76 -7.50 -7.42
CA TYR A 120 7.87 -6.54 -8.06
C TYR A 120 8.10 -5.12 -7.59
N THR A 121 7.91 -4.16 -8.50
CA THR A 121 7.75 -2.75 -8.16
C THR A 121 6.31 -2.51 -7.71
N VAL A 122 6.14 -1.97 -6.49
CA VAL A 122 4.82 -1.82 -5.86
C VAL A 122 4.63 -0.40 -5.36
N ALA A 123 3.48 0.20 -5.67
CA ALA A 123 3.04 1.45 -5.08
C ALA A 123 1.74 1.24 -4.28
N LEU A 124 1.59 1.99 -3.20
CA LEU A 124 0.33 2.11 -2.48
C LEU A 124 -0.28 3.47 -2.79
N THR A 125 -1.60 3.54 -3.01
CA THR A 125 -2.29 4.83 -3.18
C THR A 125 -2.14 5.70 -1.94
N ARG A 126 -2.10 5.08 -0.75
CA ARG A 126 -1.73 5.69 0.54
C ARG A 126 -0.94 4.69 1.38
N ASP A 127 0.06 5.17 2.08
CA ASP A 127 0.90 4.39 3.00
C ASP A 127 0.68 4.74 4.48
N ARG A 128 -0.25 5.65 4.75
CA ARG A 128 -0.67 6.14 6.06
C ARG A 128 -2.17 6.46 6.09
N ASP A 129 -2.66 6.96 7.22
CA ASP A 129 -4.05 7.43 7.34
C ASP A 129 -4.23 8.77 6.59
N LEU A 130 -4.47 8.67 5.29
CA LEU A 130 -4.66 9.78 4.36
C LEU A 130 -6.00 9.63 3.65
N HIS A 131 -6.78 10.71 3.61
CA HIS A 131 -8.00 10.75 2.81
C HIS A 131 -7.66 10.93 1.33
N LEU A 132 -8.12 9.99 0.51
CA LEU A 132 -8.03 10.07 -0.95
C LEU A 132 -9.41 9.85 -1.56
N PRO A 133 -9.97 10.83 -2.27
CA PRO A 133 -11.19 10.62 -3.04
C PRO A 133 -11.02 9.51 -4.09
N ILE A 134 -12.08 8.79 -4.41
CA ILE A 134 -12.05 7.69 -5.40
C ILE A 134 -11.40 8.12 -6.72
N ARG A 135 -11.68 9.35 -7.18
CA ARG A 135 -11.08 9.89 -8.42
C ARG A 135 -9.56 9.99 -8.33
N GLN A 136 -9.03 10.34 -7.17
CA GLN A 136 -7.59 10.46 -6.97
C GLN A 136 -6.92 9.08 -6.88
N ARG A 137 -7.55 8.09 -6.23
CA ARG A 137 -7.08 6.69 -6.23
C ARG A 137 -6.95 6.16 -7.66
N ALA A 138 -8.00 6.36 -8.46
CA ALA A 138 -7.99 5.98 -9.87
C ALA A 138 -6.96 6.78 -10.69
N ALA A 139 -6.78 8.08 -10.44
CA ALA A 139 -5.77 8.88 -11.12
C ALA A 139 -4.35 8.40 -10.83
N ILE A 140 -4.06 8.03 -9.58
CA ILE A 140 -2.79 7.41 -9.18
C ILE A 140 -2.57 6.09 -9.92
N ALA A 141 -3.56 5.19 -9.89
CA ALA A 141 -3.46 3.90 -10.56
C ALA A 141 -3.27 4.05 -12.08
N ASN A 142 -4.06 4.90 -12.73
CA ASN A 142 -3.94 5.14 -14.18
C ASN A 142 -2.57 5.74 -14.55
N ALA A 143 -2.04 6.68 -13.75
CA ALA A 143 -0.72 7.25 -14.00
C ALA A 143 0.39 6.20 -13.87
N LEU A 144 0.35 5.38 -12.84
CA LEU A 144 1.35 4.33 -12.59
C LEU A 144 1.18 3.10 -13.50
N SER A 145 0.06 2.98 -14.22
CA SER A 145 -0.22 1.95 -15.24
C SER A 145 0.21 0.52 -14.84
N PRO A 146 -0.26 -0.01 -13.70
CA PRO A 146 0.17 -1.31 -13.20
C PRO A 146 -0.41 -2.46 -14.03
N ARG A 147 0.22 -3.63 -13.93
CA ARG A 147 -0.28 -4.89 -14.47
C ARG A 147 -1.43 -5.48 -13.63
N ALA A 148 -1.50 -5.11 -12.34
CA ALA A 148 -2.58 -5.44 -11.42
C ALA A 148 -2.85 -4.27 -10.48
N PHE A 149 -4.11 -3.90 -10.33
CA PHE A 149 -4.61 -2.92 -9.38
C PHE A 149 -5.61 -3.58 -8.43
N VAL A 150 -5.30 -3.60 -7.13
CA VAL A 150 -6.14 -4.24 -6.11
C VAL A 150 -6.51 -3.22 -5.04
N SER A 151 -7.81 -2.90 -4.96
CA SER A 151 -8.38 -2.10 -3.88
C SER A 151 -8.78 -3.03 -2.73
N ILE A 152 -8.22 -2.80 -1.56
CA ILE A 152 -8.33 -3.69 -0.39
C ILE A 152 -9.34 -3.12 0.58
N HIS A 153 -10.38 -3.89 0.87
CA HIS A 153 -11.52 -3.56 1.71
C HIS A 153 -11.97 -4.71 2.59
N HIS A 154 -12.87 -4.43 3.54
CA HIS A 154 -13.55 -5.41 4.38
C HIS A 154 -15.02 -5.04 4.49
N ASN A 155 -15.87 -6.02 4.22
CA ASN A 155 -17.31 -5.85 4.14
C ASN A 155 -17.98 -5.45 5.46
N GLY A 156 -19.17 -4.86 5.32
CA GLY A 156 -20.08 -4.53 6.40
C GLY A 156 -21.54 -4.88 6.06
N GLY A 157 -22.45 -4.73 7.02
CA GLY A 157 -23.90 -4.89 6.78
C GLY A 157 -24.42 -6.33 6.66
N ALA A 158 -23.66 -7.33 7.10
CA ALA A 158 -24.09 -8.73 7.08
C ALA A 158 -25.33 -8.99 7.93
N VAL A 159 -26.27 -9.77 7.41
CA VAL A 159 -27.54 -10.09 8.06
C VAL A 159 -27.68 -11.56 8.49
N ARG A 160 -26.85 -12.46 7.97
CA ARG A 160 -26.85 -13.90 8.26
C ARG A 160 -25.46 -14.43 8.52
N ARG A 161 -25.41 -15.66 9.06
CA ARG A 161 -24.17 -16.41 9.33
C ARG A 161 -24.18 -17.74 8.61
N SER A 162 -23.01 -18.20 8.17
CA SER A 162 -22.79 -19.44 7.46
C SER A 162 -21.58 -20.17 8.03
N ALA A 163 -21.36 -21.41 7.56
CA ALA A 163 -20.17 -22.20 7.90
C ALA A 163 -19.01 -21.97 6.91
N THR A 164 -19.15 -21.06 5.95
CA THR A 164 -18.14 -20.73 4.96
C THR A 164 -17.68 -19.28 5.09
N PRO A 165 -16.39 -18.96 4.76
CA PRO A 165 -15.90 -17.59 4.79
C PRO A 165 -16.74 -16.65 3.93
N GLY A 166 -16.99 -15.44 4.44
CA GLY A 166 -17.74 -14.39 3.75
C GLY A 166 -16.86 -13.59 2.78
N THR A 167 -16.12 -14.28 1.91
CA THR A 167 -15.18 -13.66 0.97
C THR A 167 -15.88 -13.25 -0.32
N GLU A 168 -15.70 -12.01 -0.73
CA GLU A 168 -16.18 -11.46 -1.99
C GLU A 168 -15.04 -10.74 -2.72
N THR A 169 -15.04 -10.84 -4.05
CA THR A 169 -14.18 -10.03 -4.91
C THR A 169 -14.99 -9.43 -6.04
N PHE A 170 -14.70 -8.17 -6.38
CA PHE A 170 -15.44 -7.49 -7.44
C PHE A 170 -14.50 -7.10 -8.56
N HIS A 171 -14.93 -7.37 -9.79
CA HIS A 171 -14.18 -7.07 -11.01
C HIS A 171 -14.96 -6.12 -11.93
N GLN A 172 -14.27 -5.61 -12.94
CA GLN A 172 -14.85 -4.72 -13.93
C GLN A 172 -15.83 -5.46 -14.83
N VAL A 173 -16.84 -4.73 -15.31
CA VAL A 173 -17.79 -5.20 -16.32
C VAL A 173 -17.05 -5.49 -17.62
N ASP A 174 -17.34 -6.62 -18.24
CA ASP A 174 -16.83 -7.02 -19.57
C ASP A 174 -15.29 -7.07 -19.68
N ASP A 175 -14.55 -7.19 -18.57
CA ASP A 175 -13.10 -7.34 -18.57
C ASP A 175 -12.67 -8.74 -18.10
N PRO A 176 -12.23 -9.62 -19.03
CA PRO A 176 -11.84 -10.99 -18.68
C PRO A 176 -10.61 -11.09 -17.77
N GLU A 177 -9.64 -10.17 -17.89
CA GLU A 177 -8.43 -10.22 -17.06
C GLU A 177 -8.69 -9.71 -15.64
N SER A 178 -9.53 -8.68 -15.50
CA SER A 178 -10.05 -8.25 -14.22
C SER A 178 -10.85 -9.38 -13.54
N ALA A 179 -11.73 -10.06 -14.28
CA ALA A 179 -12.46 -11.23 -13.78
C ALA A 179 -11.50 -12.34 -13.33
N ARG A 180 -10.48 -12.65 -14.13
CA ARG A 180 -9.47 -13.67 -13.81
C ARG A 180 -8.71 -13.33 -12.52
N LEU A 181 -8.29 -12.09 -12.36
CA LEU A 181 -7.62 -11.62 -11.12
C LEU A 181 -8.55 -11.76 -9.92
N ALA A 182 -9.83 -11.38 -10.06
CA ALA A 182 -10.83 -11.51 -9.00
C ALA A 182 -11.07 -12.98 -8.61
N GLY A 183 -11.18 -13.88 -9.60
CA GLY A 183 -11.35 -15.31 -9.36
C GLY A 183 -10.18 -15.94 -8.62
N ILE A 184 -8.95 -15.58 -8.98
CA ILE A 184 -7.72 -16.04 -8.28
C ILE A 184 -7.68 -15.50 -6.85
N LEU A 185 -7.95 -14.20 -6.65
CA LEU A 185 -8.01 -13.58 -5.32
C LEU A 185 -9.06 -14.25 -4.44
N PHE A 186 -10.26 -14.50 -4.99
CA PHE A 186 -11.31 -15.20 -4.26
C PHE A 186 -10.86 -16.59 -3.79
N GLU A 187 -10.33 -17.42 -4.70
CA GLU A 187 -9.85 -18.77 -4.38
C GLU A 187 -8.85 -18.75 -3.23
N ASP A 188 -7.82 -17.94 -3.37
CA ASP A 188 -6.70 -17.92 -2.43
C ASP A 188 -7.13 -17.37 -1.06
N LEU A 189 -7.91 -16.28 -1.02
CA LEU A 189 -8.45 -15.72 0.22
C LEU A 189 -9.43 -16.69 0.90
N HIS A 190 -10.37 -17.26 0.15
CA HIS A 190 -11.31 -18.23 0.70
C HIS A 190 -10.60 -19.45 1.29
N ALA A 191 -9.59 -19.98 0.57
CA ALA A 191 -8.80 -21.10 1.06
C ALA A 191 -7.97 -20.75 2.30
N ALA A 192 -7.43 -19.53 2.37
CA ALA A 192 -6.64 -19.07 3.52
C ALA A 192 -7.48 -18.93 4.79
N PHE A 193 -8.73 -18.49 4.67
CA PHE A 193 -9.63 -18.32 5.81
C PHE A 193 -10.40 -19.58 6.19
N ALA A 194 -10.67 -20.50 5.27
CA ALA A 194 -11.45 -21.72 5.51
C ALA A 194 -11.02 -22.57 6.73
N PRO A 195 -9.73 -22.66 7.10
CA PRO A 195 -9.28 -23.44 8.27
C PRO A 195 -9.70 -22.86 9.62
N TYR A 196 -10.11 -21.59 9.68
CA TYR A 196 -10.50 -20.96 10.96
C TYR A 196 -11.93 -21.34 11.30
N TRP A 197 -12.12 -21.84 12.53
CA TRP A 197 -13.41 -22.29 13.04
C TRP A 197 -14.18 -21.15 13.69
N VAL A 198 -14.67 -20.21 12.86
CA VAL A 198 -15.52 -19.10 13.30
C VAL A 198 -16.92 -19.22 12.69
N SER A 199 -17.90 -18.53 13.23
CA SER A 199 -19.22 -18.41 12.62
C SER A 199 -19.17 -17.36 11.52
N TRP A 200 -18.99 -17.79 10.29
CA TRP A 200 -18.89 -16.94 9.09
C TRP A 200 -20.21 -16.24 8.77
N VAL A 201 -20.12 -15.13 8.06
CA VAL A 201 -21.29 -14.50 7.45
C VAL A 201 -21.77 -15.33 6.27
N ASP A 202 -23.09 -15.42 6.07
CA ASP A 202 -23.68 -15.97 4.86
C ASP A 202 -24.03 -14.84 3.89
N THR A 203 -23.41 -14.89 2.71
CA THR A 203 -23.71 -13.96 1.63
C THR A 203 -24.06 -14.72 0.36
N VAL A 204 -25.11 -14.25 -0.32
CA VAL A 204 -25.51 -14.79 -1.64
C VAL A 204 -24.54 -14.40 -2.74
N HIS A 205 -23.66 -13.45 -2.48
CA HIS A 205 -22.69 -12.88 -3.43
C HIS A 205 -21.27 -13.38 -3.22
N GLN A 206 -21.05 -14.26 -2.24
CA GLN A 206 -19.73 -14.86 -2.00
C GLN A 206 -19.15 -15.42 -3.31
N GLY A 207 -17.96 -14.95 -3.67
CA GLY A 207 -17.30 -15.29 -4.93
C GLY A 207 -16.76 -14.06 -5.65
N ALA A 208 -16.34 -14.26 -6.90
CA ALA A 208 -15.92 -13.21 -7.81
C ALA A 208 -17.10 -12.77 -8.68
N SER A 209 -17.49 -11.52 -8.63
CA SER A 209 -18.68 -11.03 -9.32
C SER A 209 -18.56 -9.56 -9.76
N VAL A 210 -19.56 -9.12 -10.53
CA VAL A 210 -19.79 -7.72 -10.89
C VAL A 210 -21.00 -7.19 -10.14
N ARG A 211 -20.87 -6.02 -9.52
CA ARG A 211 -21.98 -5.33 -8.88
C ARG A 211 -22.41 -4.11 -9.70
N LEU A 212 -23.66 -4.11 -10.14
CA LEU A 212 -24.23 -3.06 -10.99
C LEU A 212 -25.11 -2.11 -10.17
N ARG A 213 -25.01 -0.80 -10.44
CA ARG A 213 -25.86 0.22 -9.81
C ARG A 213 -27.19 0.47 -10.52
N ASP A 214 -27.25 0.20 -11.83
CA ASP A 214 -28.40 0.49 -12.70
C ASP A 214 -28.68 -0.64 -13.70
N GLY A 215 -28.16 -1.85 -13.44
CA GLY A 215 -28.25 -3.01 -14.33
C GLY A 215 -27.29 -2.99 -15.50
N ARG A 216 -26.43 -1.98 -15.62
CA ARG A 216 -25.44 -1.86 -16.72
C ARG A 216 -24.11 -1.25 -16.28
N THR A 217 -24.17 -0.30 -15.35
CA THR A 217 -22.99 0.48 -14.95
C THR A 217 -22.40 -0.09 -13.68
N GLU A 218 -21.10 -0.26 -13.70
CA GLU A 218 -20.28 -0.62 -12.55
C GLU A 218 -20.62 0.24 -11.31
N THR A 219 -20.90 -0.41 -10.17
CA THR A 219 -21.19 0.30 -8.90
C THR A 219 -19.96 1.00 -8.37
N TYR A 220 -18.84 0.29 -8.38
CA TYR A 220 -17.61 0.77 -7.74
C TYR A 220 -16.89 1.80 -8.59
N GLY A 221 -16.77 3.00 -8.05
CA GLY A 221 -16.13 4.12 -8.75
C GLY A 221 -14.67 3.87 -9.09
N VAL A 222 -13.93 3.20 -8.22
CA VAL A 222 -12.53 2.88 -8.44
C VAL A 222 -12.34 1.96 -9.65
N LEU A 223 -13.18 0.95 -9.83
CA LEU A 223 -13.15 0.04 -10.98
C LEU A 223 -13.58 0.76 -12.28
N ARG A 224 -14.66 1.54 -12.21
CA ARG A 224 -15.19 2.28 -13.36
C ARG A 224 -14.22 3.36 -13.89
N LEU A 225 -13.38 3.92 -13.04
CA LEU A 225 -12.44 4.98 -13.39
C LEU A 225 -11.04 4.46 -13.79
N THR A 226 -10.86 3.16 -13.83
CA THR A 226 -9.62 2.48 -14.24
C THR A 226 -9.87 1.46 -15.38
N PRO A 227 -10.56 1.87 -16.46
CA PRO A 227 -11.08 0.92 -17.48
C PRO A 227 -9.98 0.19 -18.27
N ASP A 228 -8.76 0.72 -18.28
CA ASP A 228 -7.63 0.15 -19.03
C ASP A 228 -6.67 -0.66 -18.13
N LEU A 229 -7.04 -0.90 -16.87
CA LEU A 229 -6.24 -1.65 -15.90
C LEU A 229 -6.96 -2.93 -15.47
N ASN A 230 -6.22 -3.97 -15.14
CA ASN A 230 -6.76 -5.16 -14.49
C ASN A 230 -7.09 -4.83 -13.03
N SER A 231 -8.29 -4.33 -12.78
CA SER A 231 -8.71 -3.72 -11.52
C SER A 231 -9.70 -4.57 -10.77
N VAL A 232 -9.45 -4.82 -9.49
CA VAL A 232 -10.35 -5.58 -8.60
C VAL A 232 -10.48 -4.93 -7.23
N ILE A 233 -11.59 -5.21 -6.55
CA ILE A 233 -11.76 -4.96 -5.12
C ILE A 233 -11.77 -6.30 -4.42
N SER A 234 -11.00 -6.43 -3.33
CA SER A 234 -11.09 -7.55 -2.41
C SER A 234 -11.87 -7.12 -1.16
N GLU A 235 -12.88 -7.89 -0.81
CA GLU A 235 -13.70 -7.78 0.40
C GLU A 235 -13.54 -9.10 1.15
N ALA A 236 -12.43 -9.23 1.87
CA ALA A 236 -12.00 -10.53 2.36
C ALA A 236 -12.96 -11.14 3.38
N LEU A 237 -13.42 -10.36 4.36
CA LEU A 237 -14.31 -10.76 5.45
C LEU A 237 -15.23 -9.61 5.87
N TYR A 238 -16.22 -9.92 6.74
CA TYR A 238 -17.22 -8.96 7.23
C TYR A 238 -16.88 -8.43 8.62
N LEU A 239 -16.55 -7.14 8.74
CA LEU A 239 -16.38 -6.44 10.01
C LEU A 239 -17.67 -6.35 10.84
N SER A 240 -18.83 -6.42 10.19
CA SER A 240 -20.13 -6.45 10.87
C SER A 240 -20.46 -7.81 11.53
N ASN A 241 -19.72 -8.87 11.20
CA ASN A 241 -19.86 -10.20 11.80
C ASN A 241 -18.89 -10.34 12.99
N PRO A 242 -19.38 -10.48 14.24
CA PRO A 242 -18.48 -10.47 15.40
C PRO A 242 -17.34 -11.49 15.39
N PRO A 243 -17.54 -12.77 14.97
CA PRO A 243 -16.45 -13.73 14.89
C PRO A 243 -15.38 -13.38 13.84
N GLU A 244 -15.78 -12.84 12.68
CA GLU A 244 -14.83 -12.42 11.63
C GLU A 244 -14.08 -11.15 12.06
N ALA A 245 -14.78 -10.18 12.68
CA ALA A 245 -14.15 -8.99 13.24
C ALA A 245 -13.14 -9.34 14.34
N ALA A 246 -13.45 -10.31 15.19
CA ALA A 246 -12.52 -10.81 16.21
C ALA A 246 -11.29 -11.48 15.58
N LEU A 247 -11.47 -12.26 14.51
CA LEU A 247 -10.37 -12.90 13.77
C LEU A 247 -9.47 -11.83 13.13
N LEU A 248 -10.04 -10.83 12.47
CA LEU A 248 -9.31 -9.75 11.80
C LEU A 248 -8.54 -8.83 12.76
N ALA A 249 -8.84 -8.87 14.06
CA ALA A 249 -8.09 -8.11 15.06
C ALA A 249 -6.67 -8.64 15.32
N TYR A 250 -6.38 -9.89 14.94
CA TYR A 250 -5.06 -10.48 15.14
C TYR A 250 -4.07 -10.04 14.06
N PRO A 251 -2.91 -9.45 14.41
CA PRO A 251 -1.91 -9.01 13.45
C PRO A 251 -1.41 -10.13 12.52
N GLU A 252 -1.32 -11.36 13.01
CA GLU A 252 -0.93 -12.53 12.20
C GLU A 252 -1.95 -12.87 11.12
N ILE A 253 -3.23 -12.59 11.35
CA ILE A 253 -4.31 -12.77 10.37
C ILE A 253 -4.23 -11.69 9.30
N GLN A 254 -4.01 -10.44 9.69
CA GLN A 254 -3.79 -9.33 8.76
C GLN A 254 -2.55 -9.59 7.88
N ALA A 255 -1.48 -10.09 8.48
CA ALA A 255 -0.27 -10.48 7.75
C ALA A 255 -0.49 -11.69 6.83
N MET A 256 -1.29 -12.67 7.25
CA MET A 256 -1.67 -13.83 6.42
C MET A 256 -2.49 -13.35 5.23
N GLU A 257 -3.50 -12.51 5.43
CA GLU A 257 -4.33 -11.96 4.36
C GLU A 257 -3.48 -11.17 3.35
N GLY A 258 -2.62 -10.26 3.82
CA GLY A 258 -1.73 -9.50 2.94
C GLY A 258 -0.81 -10.40 2.11
N ARG A 259 -0.22 -11.43 2.71
CA ARG A 259 0.59 -12.42 1.96
C ARG A 259 -0.25 -13.21 0.95
N THR A 260 -1.49 -13.54 1.28
CA THR A 260 -2.40 -14.24 0.38
C THR A 260 -2.76 -13.38 -0.83
N ILE A 261 -3.09 -12.10 -0.62
CA ILE A 261 -3.32 -11.14 -1.72
C ILE A 261 -2.07 -11.06 -2.62
N ALA A 262 -0.89 -10.95 -2.03
CA ALA A 262 0.36 -10.89 -2.78
C ALA A 262 0.64 -12.17 -3.59
N ALA A 263 0.39 -13.35 -3.00
CA ALA A 263 0.54 -14.64 -3.68
C ALA A 263 -0.46 -14.77 -4.85
N ALA A 264 -1.71 -14.35 -4.66
CA ALA A 264 -2.73 -14.32 -5.70
C ALA A 264 -2.33 -13.39 -6.88
N ILE A 265 -1.83 -12.19 -6.58
CA ILE A 265 -1.30 -11.27 -7.61
C ILE A 265 -0.11 -11.92 -8.34
N HIS A 266 0.82 -12.53 -7.62
CA HIS A 266 1.95 -13.23 -8.23
C HIS A 266 1.46 -14.37 -9.16
N ARG A 267 0.53 -15.19 -8.70
CA ARG A 267 -0.12 -16.25 -9.50
C ARG A 267 -0.78 -15.69 -10.76
N PHE A 268 -1.52 -14.59 -10.65
CA PHE A 268 -2.11 -13.87 -11.78
C PHE A 268 -1.05 -13.43 -12.79
N LEU A 269 0.05 -12.83 -12.34
CA LEU A 269 1.08 -12.26 -13.20
C LEU A 269 1.99 -13.30 -13.86
N THR A 270 2.07 -14.53 -13.31
CA THR A 270 3.04 -15.56 -13.73
C THR A 270 2.42 -16.84 -14.31
N SER A 271 1.09 -16.99 -14.27
CA SER A 271 0.40 -18.16 -14.78
C SER A 271 -0.76 -17.77 -15.69
N ALA A 272 -1.29 -18.75 -16.41
CA ALA A 272 -2.52 -18.63 -17.18
C ALA A 272 -3.73 -19.24 -16.43
N ASP A 273 -3.64 -19.33 -15.10
CA ASP A 273 -4.71 -19.86 -14.28
C ASP A 273 -5.98 -19.01 -14.44
N PRO A 274 -7.14 -19.60 -14.77
CA PRO A 274 -8.36 -18.85 -14.99
C PRO A 274 -9.00 -18.30 -13.71
N GLY A 275 -8.59 -18.79 -12.53
CA GLY A 275 -9.33 -18.57 -11.29
C GLY A 275 -10.67 -19.28 -11.24
N SER A 276 -11.41 -19.14 -10.16
CA SER A 276 -12.73 -19.73 -9.98
C SER A 276 -13.63 -18.90 -9.05
N GLY A 277 -14.78 -19.49 -8.67
CA GLY A 277 -15.71 -18.82 -7.77
C GLY A 277 -16.56 -17.75 -8.44
N PHE A 278 -16.60 -17.71 -9.76
CA PHE A 278 -17.37 -16.73 -10.52
C PHE A 278 -18.86 -16.83 -10.23
N ARG A 279 -19.48 -15.66 -10.04
CA ARG A 279 -20.91 -15.50 -9.82
C ARG A 279 -21.50 -14.60 -10.89
N PRO A 280 -22.79 -14.78 -11.19
CA PRO A 280 -23.52 -13.84 -12.05
C PRO A 280 -23.42 -12.42 -11.49
N GLU A 281 -23.41 -11.44 -12.39
CA GLU A 281 -23.59 -10.04 -12.03
C GLU A 281 -24.88 -9.84 -11.23
N PHE A 282 -24.89 -8.88 -10.32
CA PHE A 282 -26.06 -8.59 -9.53
C PHE A 282 -26.29 -7.09 -9.35
N TYR A 283 -27.53 -6.78 -9.05
CA TYR A 283 -28.00 -5.42 -8.79
C TYR A 283 -28.74 -5.39 -7.44
N ASP A 284 -28.29 -4.58 -6.51
CA ASP A 284 -28.89 -4.50 -5.19
C ASP A 284 -29.63 -3.18 -4.89
N GLY A 285 -29.66 -2.26 -5.85
CA GLY A 285 -30.36 -0.99 -5.74
C GLY A 285 -29.70 0.03 -4.79
N HIS A 286 -28.58 -0.33 -4.16
CA HIS A 286 -27.86 0.56 -3.25
C HIS A 286 -26.71 1.28 -3.97
N THR A 287 -26.71 2.60 -3.89
CA THR A 287 -25.55 3.41 -4.25
C THR A 287 -24.74 3.67 -2.98
N THR A 288 -23.66 2.96 -2.80
CA THR A 288 -22.71 3.27 -1.72
C THR A 288 -21.95 4.54 -2.09
N GLY A 289 -22.33 5.66 -1.48
CA GLY A 289 -21.75 6.97 -1.75
C GLY A 289 -20.58 7.31 -0.83
N THR A 290 -19.62 6.41 -0.67
CA THR A 290 -18.35 6.69 0.04
C THR A 290 -17.28 7.15 -0.95
N GLY A 291 -16.30 7.91 -0.52
CA GLY A 291 -15.17 8.36 -1.35
C GLY A 291 -15.45 9.64 -2.15
N THR A 292 -16.24 10.56 -1.58
CA THR A 292 -16.47 11.88 -2.17
C THR A 292 -15.27 12.82 -1.92
N THR A 293 -15.19 13.89 -2.71
CA THR A 293 -14.24 15.00 -2.45
C THR A 293 -14.65 15.85 -1.25
N SER A 294 -15.83 15.63 -0.69
CA SER A 294 -16.36 16.40 0.45
C SER A 294 -15.47 16.17 1.68
N GLY A 295 -14.96 17.27 2.23
CA GLY A 295 -14.07 17.21 3.40
C GLY A 295 -12.61 16.82 3.09
N CYS A 296 -12.24 16.69 1.80
CA CYS A 296 -10.84 16.52 1.45
C CYS A 296 -10.09 17.84 1.60
N HIS A 297 -8.98 17.78 2.31
CA HIS A 297 -8.03 18.87 2.45
C HIS A 297 -6.68 18.39 1.94
N ASP A 298 -6.11 19.09 0.98
CA ASP A 298 -4.76 18.80 0.54
C ASP A 298 -3.79 19.04 1.71
N PRO A 299 -2.93 18.08 2.06
CA PRO A 299 -1.87 18.34 3.00
C PRO A 299 -0.96 19.44 2.43
N GLU A 300 -0.43 20.29 3.29
CA GLU A 300 0.60 21.22 2.85
C GLU A 300 1.77 20.42 2.26
N LEU A 301 2.16 20.75 1.03
CA LEU A 301 3.33 20.13 0.37
C LEU A 301 4.62 20.78 0.88
N THR A 302 4.74 20.84 2.21
CA THR A 302 5.96 21.28 2.88
C THR A 302 6.85 20.08 3.16
N PRO A 303 8.17 20.21 3.00
CA PRO A 303 9.07 19.14 3.38
C PRO A 303 8.84 18.71 4.83
N PRO A 304 8.99 17.40 5.15
CA PRO A 304 8.90 16.93 6.51
C PRO A 304 9.86 17.70 7.42
N THR A 305 9.46 17.96 8.65
CA THR A 305 10.35 18.55 9.65
C THR A 305 11.36 17.48 10.08
N GLU A 306 12.64 17.76 9.87
CA GLU A 306 13.70 16.88 10.30
C GLU A 306 14.13 17.21 11.75
N VAL A 307 14.19 16.18 12.57
CA VAL A 307 14.71 16.28 13.94
C VAL A 307 15.86 15.29 14.13
N SER A 308 17.06 15.81 14.32
CA SER A 308 18.22 14.99 14.54
C SER A 308 18.28 14.49 15.99
N THR A 309 18.61 13.20 16.15
CA THR A 309 18.77 12.55 17.45
C THR A 309 20.13 11.89 17.53
N GLY A 310 20.91 12.24 18.56
CA GLY A 310 22.23 11.64 18.79
C GLY A 310 22.13 10.39 19.64
N PHE A 311 22.79 9.30 19.22
CA PHE A 311 22.88 8.02 19.92
C PHE A 311 24.33 7.69 20.26
N THR A 312 24.55 6.99 21.38
CA THR A 312 25.78 6.25 21.61
C THR A 312 25.87 5.05 20.66
N ALA A 313 27.03 4.43 20.53
CA ALA A 313 27.19 3.25 19.69
C ALA A 313 26.29 2.09 20.15
N GLU A 314 26.14 1.88 21.46
CA GLU A 314 25.30 0.85 22.06
C GLU A 314 23.83 1.10 21.82
N GLU A 315 23.35 2.32 22.08
CA GLU A 315 21.95 2.72 21.78
C GLU A 315 21.62 2.55 20.29
N TYR A 316 22.55 2.90 19.41
CA TYR A 316 22.33 2.76 17.97
C TYR A 316 22.33 1.30 17.52
N GLU A 317 23.17 0.44 18.08
CA GLU A 317 23.14 -0.99 17.83
C GLU A 317 21.79 -1.61 18.25
N THR A 318 21.28 -1.22 19.42
CA THR A 318 19.96 -1.65 19.91
C THR A 318 18.85 -1.15 18.99
N LEU A 319 18.85 0.11 18.57
CA LEU A 319 17.91 0.67 17.60
C LEU A 319 17.97 -0.09 16.27
N ALA A 320 19.15 -0.33 15.73
CA ALA A 320 19.35 -1.04 14.47
C ALA A 320 18.95 -2.52 14.57
N ALA A 321 19.17 -3.18 15.71
CA ALA A 321 18.70 -4.53 15.98
C ALA A 321 17.17 -4.60 16.02
N THR A 322 16.53 -3.65 16.69
CA THR A 322 15.07 -3.51 16.75
C THR A 322 14.49 -3.30 15.35
N ALA A 323 15.09 -2.41 14.56
CA ALA A 323 14.69 -2.16 13.19
C ALA A 323 14.80 -3.42 12.31
N ARG A 324 15.90 -4.16 12.40
CA ARG A 324 16.07 -5.44 11.69
C ARG A 324 15.06 -6.49 12.14
N HIS A 325 14.81 -6.62 13.44
CA HIS A 325 13.84 -7.57 14.00
C HIS A 325 12.42 -7.29 13.47
N LEU A 326 12.04 -6.02 13.41
CA LEU A 326 10.74 -5.58 12.91
C LEU A 326 10.66 -5.48 11.37
N GLY A 327 11.77 -5.65 10.65
CA GLY A 327 11.82 -5.46 9.19
C GLY A 327 11.51 -4.01 8.78
N ARG A 328 11.94 -3.02 9.58
CA ARG A 328 11.67 -1.59 9.38
C ARG A 328 12.97 -0.78 9.40
N SER A 329 12.88 0.51 8.99
CA SER A 329 13.98 1.45 9.12
C SER A 329 14.11 2.00 10.56
N THR A 330 15.27 2.54 10.90
CA THR A 330 15.54 3.13 12.20
C THR A 330 14.64 4.35 12.48
N ASP A 331 14.43 5.22 11.49
CA ASP A 331 13.52 6.35 11.59
C ASP A 331 12.06 5.89 11.85
N TRP A 332 11.62 4.80 11.21
CA TRP A 332 10.31 4.22 11.47
C TRP A 332 10.18 3.75 12.92
N VAL A 333 11.20 3.05 13.46
CA VAL A 333 11.18 2.57 14.86
C VAL A 333 11.06 3.74 15.82
N ILE A 334 11.80 4.84 15.58
CA ILE A 334 11.76 6.04 16.40
C ILE A 334 10.36 6.68 16.35
N ARG A 335 9.81 6.93 15.16
CA ARG A 335 8.48 7.53 15.00
C ARG A 335 7.39 6.68 15.63
N PHE A 336 7.38 5.38 15.35
CA PHE A 336 6.40 4.45 15.92
C PHE A 336 6.52 4.38 17.44
N GLY A 337 7.71 4.43 18.00
CA GLY A 337 7.97 4.48 19.43
C GLY A 337 7.35 5.73 20.09
N VAL A 338 7.46 6.89 19.46
CA VAL A 338 6.82 8.12 19.95
C VAL A 338 5.29 8.04 19.93
N HIS A 339 4.71 7.47 18.89
CA HIS A 339 3.27 7.20 18.84
C HIS A 339 2.84 6.17 19.91
N THR A 340 3.68 5.17 20.16
CA THR A 340 3.43 4.18 21.21
C THR A 340 3.47 4.82 22.61
N LEU A 341 4.38 5.76 22.86
CA LEU A 341 4.37 6.57 24.09
C LEU A 341 3.06 7.31 24.26
N LYS A 342 2.56 7.97 23.21
CA LYS A 342 1.27 8.66 23.24
C LYS A 342 0.12 7.69 23.52
N PHE A 343 0.13 6.52 22.92
CA PHE A 343 -0.90 5.49 23.16
C PHE A 343 -0.93 5.08 24.65
N PHE A 344 0.22 4.69 25.21
CA PHE A 344 0.28 4.34 26.63
C PHE A 344 -0.13 5.49 27.54
N ALA A 345 0.25 6.70 27.18
CA ALA A 345 -0.12 7.90 27.91
C ALA A 345 -1.64 8.18 27.92
N SER A 346 -2.38 7.66 26.97
CA SER A 346 -3.83 7.84 26.84
C SER A 346 -4.66 6.76 27.53
N LEU A 347 -4.05 5.71 28.11
CA LEU A 347 -4.77 4.63 28.76
C LEU A 347 -5.35 5.08 30.12
N PRO A 348 -6.60 4.71 30.44
CA PRO A 348 -7.31 5.23 31.63
C PRO A 348 -6.71 4.81 32.97
N ASP A 349 -5.92 3.71 33.00
CA ASP A 349 -5.32 3.16 34.24
C ASP A 349 -3.84 3.53 34.39
N THR A 350 -3.30 4.41 33.55
CA THR A 350 -1.93 4.91 33.70
C THR A 350 -1.89 6.09 34.67
N ASP A 351 -0.81 6.17 35.44
CA ASP A 351 -0.52 7.37 36.20
C ASP A 351 -0.49 8.59 35.25
N PRO A 352 -0.96 9.77 35.68
CA PRO A 352 -0.90 10.97 34.86
C PRO A 352 0.52 11.19 34.35
N ILE A 353 0.68 11.46 33.05
CA ILE A 353 1.96 11.86 32.50
C ILE A 353 2.47 13.05 33.28
N ARG A 354 3.68 12.97 33.79
CA ARG A 354 4.38 14.05 34.46
C ARG A 354 5.81 14.18 33.91
N PRO A 355 6.38 15.35 34.01
CA PRO A 355 7.78 15.54 33.63
C PRO A 355 8.70 14.53 34.33
N LEU A 356 9.60 13.93 33.56
CA LEU A 356 10.61 13.03 34.11
C LEU A 356 11.60 13.79 34.99
N ASP A 357 12.01 13.16 36.06
CA ASP A 357 13.12 13.68 36.88
C ASP A 357 14.42 13.75 36.07
N GLU A 358 15.31 14.67 36.42
CA GLU A 358 16.53 14.90 35.63
C GLU A 358 17.39 13.64 35.47
N ALA A 359 17.40 12.77 36.48
CA ALA A 359 18.13 11.49 36.45
C ALA A 359 17.55 10.44 35.50
N ASP A 360 16.26 10.54 35.15
CA ASP A 360 15.55 9.58 34.30
C ASP A 360 15.43 10.08 32.85
N ARG A 361 15.98 11.26 32.54
CA ARG A 361 15.90 11.82 31.18
C ARG A 361 17.02 11.23 30.31
N PRO A 362 16.65 10.73 29.11
CA PRO A 362 17.67 10.27 28.16
C PRO A 362 18.61 11.41 27.76
N ASP A 363 19.89 11.09 27.55
CA ASP A 363 20.83 12.05 26.97
C ASP A 363 20.40 12.46 25.56
N ALA A 364 20.39 13.77 25.29
CA ALA A 364 20.00 14.30 23.99
C ALA A 364 21.09 14.15 22.90
N TYR A 365 22.32 13.84 23.32
CA TYR A 365 23.50 13.87 22.45
C TYR A 365 24.24 12.55 22.46
N GLY A 366 24.75 12.16 21.29
CA GLY A 366 25.60 10.99 21.07
C GLY A 366 26.39 11.14 19.78
N PRO A 367 27.45 10.35 19.58
CA PRO A 367 28.34 10.46 18.43
C PRO A 367 27.70 10.01 17.11
N ILE A 368 26.63 9.21 17.16
CA ILE A 368 25.90 8.73 15.99
C ILE A 368 24.60 9.52 15.90
N SER A 369 24.43 10.25 14.78
CA SER A 369 23.24 11.07 14.54
C SER A 369 22.29 10.36 13.58
N GLU A 370 21.05 10.21 14.02
CA GLU A 370 19.93 9.74 13.17
C GLU A 370 19.02 10.93 12.88
N VAL A 371 18.73 11.15 11.59
CA VAL A 371 17.83 12.21 11.14
C VAL A 371 16.47 11.59 10.87
N VAL A 372 15.46 12.00 11.62
CA VAL A 372 14.11 11.46 11.52
C VAL A 372 13.20 12.49 10.84
N PRO A 373 12.67 12.18 9.66
CA PRO A 373 11.69 13.02 8.98
C PRO A 373 10.32 12.86 9.64
N TRP A 374 9.70 13.97 10.03
CA TRP A 374 8.38 14.03 10.65
C TRP A 374 7.41 14.77 9.74
N ASP A 375 6.31 14.15 9.38
CA ASP A 375 5.22 14.91 8.77
C ASP A 375 4.57 15.87 9.80
N GLN A 376 3.71 16.75 9.33
CA GLN A 376 3.12 17.80 10.18
C GLN A 376 2.32 17.20 11.35
N ALA A 377 1.55 16.14 11.11
CA ALA A 377 0.73 15.49 12.14
C ALA A 377 1.59 14.72 13.16
N GLU A 378 2.58 13.98 12.67
CA GLU A 378 3.55 13.25 13.51
C GLU A 378 4.40 14.21 14.32
N HIS A 379 4.83 15.34 13.73
CA HIS A 379 5.59 16.37 14.43
C HIS A 379 4.78 17.02 15.56
N ALA A 380 3.47 17.19 15.38
CA ALA A 380 2.58 17.66 16.44
C ALA A 380 2.55 16.68 17.62
N VAL A 381 2.53 15.37 17.35
CA VAL A 381 2.61 14.32 18.40
C VAL A 381 3.95 14.37 19.13
N LEU A 382 5.04 14.55 18.39
CA LEU A 382 6.38 14.68 19.00
C LEU A 382 6.45 15.89 19.95
N ILE A 383 5.89 17.05 19.57
CA ILE A 383 5.80 18.24 20.40
C ILE A 383 4.94 17.97 21.64
N GLU A 384 3.74 17.42 21.46
CA GLU A 384 2.83 17.08 22.55
C GLU A 384 3.51 16.19 23.60
N MET A 385 4.24 15.16 23.17
CA MET A 385 4.96 14.26 24.07
C MET A 385 6.16 14.95 24.71
N ALA A 386 6.86 15.83 24.03
CA ALA A 386 7.95 16.62 24.58
C ALA A 386 7.44 17.51 25.73
N ASP A 387 6.35 18.21 25.53
CA ASP A 387 5.74 19.06 26.55
C ASP A 387 5.21 18.24 27.74
N ALA A 388 4.54 17.12 27.47
CA ALA A 388 3.95 16.26 28.50
C ALA A 388 5.01 15.65 29.44
N TYR A 389 6.14 15.19 28.89
CA TYR A 389 7.24 14.61 29.67
C TYR A 389 8.29 15.62 30.14
N GLY A 390 8.20 16.90 29.75
CA GLY A 390 9.19 17.93 30.07
C GLY A 390 10.56 17.65 29.42
N LEU A 391 10.56 17.07 28.22
CA LEU A 391 11.72 16.64 27.46
C LEU A 391 11.93 17.51 26.22
N THR A 392 13.15 17.49 25.68
CA THR A 392 13.39 17.96 24.31
C THR A 392 12.83 16.95 23.30
N ARG A 393 12.55 17.38 22.08
CA ARG A 393 12.09 16.50 20.98
C ARG A 393 13.08 15.36 20.74
N THR A 394 14.37 15.63 20.79
CA THR A 394 15.45 14.62 20.69
C THR A 394 15.35 13.56 21.79
N GLN A 395 15.13 13.98 23.03
CA GLN A 395 14.97 13.03 24.15
C GLN A 395 13.70 12.17 24.02
N VAL A 396 12.60 12.71 23.51
CA VAL A 396 11.37 11.94 23.24
C VAL A 396 11.61 10.88 22.16
N GLN A 397 12.36 11.22 21.11
CA GLN A 397 12.74 10.24 20.09
C GLN A 397 13.56 9.08 20.65
N LYS A 398 14.53 9.37 21.51
CA LYS A 398 15.30 8.33 22.21
C LYS A 398 14.41 7.45 23.09
N LEU A 399 13.53 8.08 23.87
CA LEU A 399 12.60 7.36 24.73
C LEU A 399 11.69 6.43 23.91
N GLY A 400 11.22 6.88 22.75
CA GLY A 400 10.45 6.05 21.82
C GLY A 400 11.26 4.85 21.31
N ALA A 401 12.53 5.06 20.93
CA ALA A 401 13.40 3.99 20.48
C ALA A 401 13.66 2.94 21.59
N VAL A 402 13.90 3.39 22.80
CA VAL A 402 14.08 2.51 23.99
C VAL A 402 12.81 1.71 24.27
N LEU A 403 11.65 2.37 24.25
CA LEU A 403 10.36 1.66 24.43
C LEU A 403 10.18 0.55 23.40
N MET A 404 10.51 0.79 22.15
CA MET A 404 10.39 -0.23 21.11
C MET A 404 11.37 -1.39 21.30
N ALA A 405 12.59 -1.13 21.75
CA ALA A 405 13.55 -2.16 22.10
C ALA A 405 13.03 -3.04 23.25
N PHE A 406 12.48 -2.41 24.29
CA PHE A 406 11.85 -3.10 25.42
C PHE A 406 10.69 -4.00 24.98
N LEU A 407 9.74 -3.46 24.19
CA LEU A 407 8.57 -4.20 23.73
C LEU A 407 8.92 -5.38 22.81
N THR A 408 10.07 -5.33 22.13
CA THR A 408 10.55 -6.41 21.27
C THR A 408 11.47 -7.40 22.00
N GLY A 409 11.76 -7.17 23.29
CA GLY A 409 12.65 -8.03 24.08
C GLY A 409 14.12 -7.96 23.65
N LEU A 410 14.53 -6.86 23.01
CA LEU A 410 15.91 -6.62 22.52
C LEU A 410 16.70 -5.64 23.42
N GLU A 411 16.25 -5.40 24.63
CA GLU A 411 17.04 -4.66 25.62
C GLU A 411 18.32 -5.39 25.97
N ALA A 412 19.40 -4.61 26.07
CA ALA A 412 20.73 -5.07 26.45
C ALA A 412 20.81 -5.39 27.95
#